data_551d3a93d05c7d14ae41e01d8585ad05
#
_entry.id   551d3a93d05c7d14ae41e01d8585ad05
#
_cell.length_a   1.000
_cell.length_b   1.000
_cell.length_c   1.000
_cell.angle_alpha   90.00
_cell.angle_beta   90.00
_cell.angle_gamma   90.00
#
_symmetry.space_group_name_H-M   'P 1'
#
loop_
_entity.id
_entity.type
_entity.pdbx_description
1 polymer ?
#
loop_
_entity_poly.entity_id
_entity_poly.type
_entity_poly.pdbx_seq_one_letter_code
_entity_poly.pdbx_strand_id
1 'polypeptide(L)'
;VNEKIIEAIVSWTRLQKGHEVSGARVDTIYSFMDSTRIKRGHGTFKGSHTEMYSIDDLINKYGLREHIKEDLFTKTLDWYDVLNAKGIRKRIRYLRSVMRDGHKLDDKPRIEVSTIHASKGGERDNVMLLTDLSYGPYKSSRDTQQGRDDELRVFYVGATRAKKKLLIVHTTEAQFEFEPIFFHERQAS
;
A
#
# COMPACT_ATOMS: atom_id res chain seq x y z
N VAL A 1 -0.31 1.12 -0.27
CA VAL A 1 -0.15 0.41 -1.56
C VAL A 1 -0.40 -1.06 -1.31
N ASN A 2 -1.03 -1.76 -2.25
CA ASN A 2 -1.27 -3.20 -2.12
C ASN A 2 0.09 -3.93 -2.14
N GLU A 3 0.35 -4.79 -1.14
CA GLU A 3 1.60 -5.55 -0.99
C GLU A 3 1.96 -6.35 -2.24
N LYS A 4 0.97 -6.95 -2.92
CA LYS A 4 1.18 -7.67 -4.18
C LYS A 4 1.73 -6.80 -5.31
N ILE A 5 1.37 -5.52 -5.36
CA ILE A 5 1.93 -4.58 -6.35
C ILE A 5 3.41 -4.32 -6.05
N ILE A 6 3.74 -4.11 -4.78
CA ILE A 6 5.13 -3.92 -4.35
C ILE A 6 5.93 -5.18 -4.66
N GLU A 7 5.42 -6.34 -4.31
CA GLU A 7 6.06 -7.63 -4.58
C GLU A 7 6.32 -7.84 -6.08
N ALA A 8 5.35 -7.52 -6.94
CA ALA A 8 5.51 -7.62 -8.39
C ALA A 8 6.65 -6.71 -8.89
N ILE A 9 6.70 -5.46 -8.43
CA ILE A 9 7.73 -4.49 -8.85
C ILE A 9 9.10 -4.91 -8.37
N VAL A 10 9.24 -5.28 -7.09
CA VAL A 10 10.52 -5.72 -6.51
C VAL A 10 11.02 -6.99 -7.21
N SER A 11 10.12 -7.95 -7.45
CA SER A 11 10.47 -9.20 -8.12
C SER A 11 10.85 -8.99 -9.58
N TRP A 12 10.14 -8.13 -10.30
CA TRP A 12 10.50 -7.73 -11.66
C TRP A 12 11.88 -7.05 -11.69
N THR A 13 12.14 -6.11 -10.78
CA THR A 13 13.43 -5.41 -10.69
C THR A 13 14.59 -6.39 -10.41
N ARG A 14 14.35 -7.47 -9.67
CA ARG A 14 15.34 -8.53 -9.46
C ARG A 14 15.64 -9.29 -10.76
N LEU A 15 14.61 -9.69 -11.51
CA LEU A 15 14.76 -10.31 -12.83
C LEU A 15 15.54 -9.40 -13.81
N GLN A 16 15.25 -8.10 -13.81
CA GLN A 16 15.96 -7.11 -14.62
C GLN A 16 17.46 -7.07 -14.30
N LYS A 17 17.84 -7.34 -13.06
CA LYS A 17 19.24 -7.38 -12.60
C LYS A 17 19.91 -8.75 -12.81
N GLY A 18 19.23 -9.69 -13.47
CA GLY A 18 19.73 -11.04 -13.73
C GLY A 18 19.59 -12.02 -12.56
N HIS A 19 18.83 -11.65 -11.51
CA HIS A 19 18.54 -12.56 -10.41
C HIS A 19 17.31 -13.42 -10.70
N GLU A 20 17.31 -14.64 -10.20
CA GLU A 20 16.15 -15.53 -10.23
C GLU A 20 15.13 -15.14 -9.16
N VAL A 21 13.86 -15.47 -9.42
CA VAL A 21 12.74 -15.32 -8.49
C VAL A 21 11.90 -16.59 -8.43
N SER A 22 11.25 -16.86 -7.30
CA SER A 22 10.38 -18.01 -7.14
C SER A 22 9.15 -17.92 -8.03
N GLY A 23 8.60 -19.08 -8.42
CA GLY A 23 7.40 -19.14 -9.25
C GLY A 23 6.19 -18.45 -8.64
N ALA A 24 6.04 -18.44 -7.31
CA ALA A 24 5.00 -17.65 -6.65
C ALA A 24 5.12 -16.16 -6.96
N ARG A 25 6.34 -15.61 -7.01
CA ARG A 25 6.61 -14.24 -7.39
C ARG A 25 6.42 -14.00 -8.89
N VAL A 26 6.76 -14.99 -9.72
CA VAL A 26 6.46 -14.93 -11.16
C VAL A 26 4.96 -14.85 -11.39
N ASP A 27 4.15 -15.65 -10.70
CA ASP A 27 2.69 -15.57 -10.79
C ASP A 27 2.17 -14.17 -10.40
N THR A 28 2.73 -13.60 -9.33
CA THR A 28 2.44 -12.21 -8.94
C THR A 28 2.82 -11.21 -10.04
N ILE A 29 4.00 -11.35 -10.68
CA ILE A 29 4.41 -10.51 -11.82
C ILE A 29 3.40 -10.62 -12.97
N TYR A 30 3.02 -11.83 -13.37
CA TYR A 30 2.09 -12.06 -14.48
C TYR A 30 0.71 -11.46 -14.22
N SER A 31 0.23 -11.48 -12.98
CA SER A 31 -1.06 -10.88 -12.60
C SER A 31 -1.12 -9.35 -12.82
N PHE A 32 0.03 -8.68 -12.89
CA PHE A 32 0.15 -7.24 -13.13
C PHE A 32 0.82 -6.89 -14.46
N MET A 33 1.22 -7.87 -15.25
CA MET A 33 1.92 -7.64 -16.51
C MET A 33 0.98 -7.07 -17.57
N ASP A 34 1.49 -6.18 -18.40
CA ASP A 34 0.76 -5.72 -19.58
C ASP A 34 0.63 -6.86 -20.58
N SER A 35 -0.60 -7.08 -21.07
CA SER A 35 -0.90 -8.18 -22.01
C SER A 35 -0.08 -8.12 -23.30
N THR A 36 0.41 -6.93 -23.69
CA THR A 36 1.27 -6.75 -24.86
C THR A 36 2.66 -7.35 -24.66
N ARG A 37 3.07 -7.63 -23.43
CA ARG A 37 4.37 -8.19 -23.07
C ARG A 37 4.38 -9.71 -23.02
N ILE A 38 3.23 -10.34 -23.19
CA ILE A 38 3.06 -11.81 -23.11
C ILE A 38 2.55 -12.34 -24.46
N LYS A 39 3.01 -13.49 -24.88
CA LYS A 39 2.51 -14.22 -26.04
C LYS A 39 1.07 -14.67 -25.78
N ARG A 40 0.23 -14.66 -26.81
CA ARG A 40 -1.19 -15.09 -26.70
C ARG A 40 -1.27 -16.51 -26.13
N GLY A 41 -2.14 -16.73 -25.17
CA GLY A 41 -2.31 -18.03 -24.49
C GLY A 41 -1.42 -18.24 -23.26
N HIS A 42 -0.54 -17.29 -22.92
CA HIS A 42 0.37 -17.36 -21.77
C HIS A 42 0.06 -16.29 -20.68
N GLY A 43 -1.12 -15.72 -20.67
CA GLY A 43 -1.50 -14.65 -19.73
C GLY A 43 -1.53 -15.05 -18.24
N THR A 44 -1.38 -16.35 -17.95
CA THR A 44 -1.30 -16.89 -16.58
C THR A 44 -0.04 -17.72 -16.48
N PHE A 45 0.71 -17.56 -15.39
CA PHE A 45 1.87 -18.39 -15.11
C PHE A 45 1.42 -19.83 -14.76
N LYS A 46 2.08 -20.83 -15.35
CA LYS A 46 1.75 -22.26 -15.18
C LYS A 46 2.93 -23.09 -14.64
N GLY A 47 3.97 -22.44 -14.16
CA GLY A 47 5.13 -23.10 -13.56
C GLY A 47 4.93 -23.48 -12.09
N SER A 48 5.88 -24.20 -11.53
CA SER A 48 5.92 -24.53 -10.10
C SER A 48 6.13 -23.28 -9.26
N HIS A 49 5.36 -23.08 -8.20
CA HIS A 49 5.49 -21.93 -7.31
C HIS A 49 6.76 -21.96 -6.44
N THR A 50 7.36 -23.12 -6.26
CA THR A 50 8.55 -23.35 -5.41
C THR A 50 9.87 -23.27 -6.17
N GLU A 51 9.86 -23.49 -7.48
CA GLU A 51 11.05 -23.41 -8.31
C GLU A 51 11.47 -21.98 -8.56
N MET A 52 12.76 -21.80 -8.90
CA MET A 52 13.34 -20.49 -9.25
C MET A 52 13.38 -20.33 -10.77
N TYR A 53 13.12 -19.11 -11.23
CA TYR A 53 13.03 -18.77 -12.66
C TYR A 53 13.84 -17.54 -13.00
N SER A 54 14.61 -17.66 -14.05
CA SER A 54 15.28 -16.53 -14.70
C SER A 54 14.40 -15.85 -15.75
N ILE A 55 14.80 -14.71 -16.25
CA ILE A 55 14.10 -14.05 -17.35
C ILE A 55 14.11 -14.90 -18.62
N ASP A 56 15.18 -15.66 -18.85
CA ASP A 56 15.30 -16.56 -20.00
C ASP A 56 14.31 -17.72 -19.92
N ASP A 57 14.07 -18.27 -18.73
CA ASP A 57 13.03 -19.27 -18.53
C ASP A 57 11.65 -18.71 -18.89
N LEU A 58 11.36 -17.47 -18.47
CA LEU A 58 10.08 -16.83 -18.76
C LEU A 58 9.88 -16.59 -20.27
N ILE A 59 10.94 -16.25 -20.99
CA ILE A 59 10.90 -16.07 -22.45
C ILE A 59 10.73 -17.41 -23.16
N ASN A 60 11.53 -18.40 -22.79
CA ASN A 60 11.59 -19.67 -23.50
C ASN A 60 10.40 -20.60 -23.22
N LYS A 61 9.87 -20.59 -21.98
CA LYS A 61 8.87 -21.57 -21.54
C LYS A 61 7.52 -20.97 -21.21
N TYR A 62 7.48 -19.68 -20.73
CA TYR A 62 6.26 -19.10 -20.15
C TYR A 62 5.72 -17.91 -20.94
N GLY A 63 6.19 -17.71 -22.16
CA GLY A 63 5.59 -16.80 -23.11
C GLY A 63 5.87 -15.31 -22.88
N LEU A 64 6.86 -14.95 -22.07
CA LEU A 64 7.37 -13.58 -22.07
C LEU A 64 7.98 -13.27 -23.44
N ARG A 65 7.73 -12.07 -23.97
CA ARG A 65 8.20 -11.72 -25.32
C ARG A 65 9.69 -11.44 -25.34
N GLU A 66 10.39 -11.91 -26.38
CA GLU A 66 11.84 -11.85 -26.54
C GLU A 66 12.40 -10.43 -26.57
N HIS A 67 11.70 -9.46 -27.19
CA HIS A 67 12.12 -8.07 -27.24
C HIS A 67 12.32 -7.44 -25.84
N ILE A 68 11.67 -8.00 -24.80
CA ILE A 68 11.87 -7.54 -23.43
C ILE A 68 13.33 -7.70 -22.99
N LYS A 69 14.02 -8.76 -23.43
CA LYS A 69 15.42 -8.97 -23.09
C LYS A 69 16.33 -7.91 -23.73
N GLU A 70 16.06 -7.55 -24.97
CA GLU A 70 16.81 -6.51 -25.70
C GLU A 70 16.57 -5.14 -25.06
N ASP A 71 15.31 -4.82 -24.77
CA ASP A 71 14.91 -3.57 -24.11
C ASP A 71 15.50 -3.43 -22.70
N LEU A 72 15.63 -4.54 -21.96
CA LEU A 72 16.29 -4.56 -20.66
C LEU A 72 17.81 -4.32 -20.78
N PHE A 73 18.44 -4.94 -21.78
CA PHE A 73 19.89 -4.79 -22.00
C PHE A 73 20.24 -3.35 -22.38
N THR A 74 19.40 -2.71 -23.18
CA THR A 74 19.55 -1.30 -23.60
C THR A 74 19.12 -0.30 -22.54
N LYS A 75 18.55 -0.76 -21.40
CA LYS A 75 17.97 0.07 -20.32
C LYS A 75 16.86 1.02 -20.81
N THR A 76 16.17 0.66 -21.88
CA THR A 76 15.05 1.44 -22.44
C THR A 76 13.71 1.11 -21.79
N LEU A 77 13.65 0.02 -21.02
CA LEU A 77 12.42 -0.48 -20.41
C LEU A 77 12.47 -0.36 -18.89
N ASP A 78 11.57 0.41 -18.35
CA ASP A 78 11.34 0.51 -16.90
C ASP A 78 10.28 -0.50 -16.43
N TRP A 79 10.23 -0.78 -15.11
CA TRP A 79 9.25 -1.70 -14.55
C TRP A 79 7.79 -1.31 -14.88
N TYR A 80 7.48 -0.01 -14.98
CA TYR A 80 6.12 0.48 -15.28
C TYR A 80 5.74 0.33 -16.76
N ASP A 81 6.68 0.03 -17.64
CA ASP A 81 6.40 -0.29 -19.04
C ASP A 81 6.00 -1.75 -19.21
N VAL A 82 6.34 -2.59 -18.24
CA VAL A 82 6.02 -4.02 -18.20
C VAL A 82 4.83 -4.30 -17.30
N LEU A 83 4.84 -3.72 -16.09
CA LEU A 83 3.80 -3.89 -15.09
C LEU A 83 2.81 -2.72 -15.17
N ASN A 84 1.86 -2.81 -16.11
CA ASN A 84 0.96 -1.70 -16.44
C ASN A 84 -0.54 -2.08 -16.37
N ALA A 85 -0.90 -3.08 -15.58
CA ALA A 85 -2.30 -3.42 -15.34
C ALA A 85 -3.05 -2.32 -14.56
N LYS A 86 -4.39 -2.30 -14.67
CA LYS A 86 -5.26 -1.27 -14.07
C LYS A 86 -4.92 -0.89 -12.62
N GLY A 87 -4.52 -1.87 -11.81
CA GLY A 87 -4.18 -1.66 -10.39
C GLY A 87 -2.92 -0.81 -10.18
N ILE A 88 -1.95 -0.90 -11.09
CA ILE A 88 -0.68 -0.18 -11.00
C ILE A 88 -0.78 1.20 -11.66
N ARG A 89 -1.45 1.35 -12.80
CA ARG A 89 -1.54 2.61 -13.56
C ARG A 89 -1.86 3.83 -12.70
N LYS A 90 -2.83 3.71 -11.81
CA LYS A 90 -3.27 4.81 -10.93
C LYS A 90 -2.20 5.22 -9.90
N ARG A 91 -1.22 4.37 -9.64
CA ARG A 91 -0.21 4.53 -8.59
C ARG A 91 1.21 4.72 -9.12
N ILE A 92 1.42 4.58 -10.44
CA ILE A 92 2.75 4.69 -11.06
C ILE A 92 3.45 5.98 -10.64
N ARG A 93 2.75 7.11 -10.68
CA ARG A 93 3.32 8.42 -10.35
C ARG A 93 3.87 8.46 -8.92
N TYR A 94 3.09 7.95 -7.98
CA TYR A 94 3.48 7.84 -6.56
C TYR A 94 4.66 6.88 -6.36
N LEU A 95 4.59 5.68 -6.92
CA LEU A 95 5.64 4.66 -6.79
C LEU A 95 6.97 5.14 -7.37
N ARG A 96 6.93 5.81 -8.53
CA ARG A 96 8.12 6.43 -9.14
C ARG A 96 8.71 7.52 -8.25
N SER A 97 7.88 8.35 -7.63
CA SER A 97 8.37 9.38 -6.70
C SER A 97 9.10 8.75 -5.51
N VAL A 98 8.50 7.74 -4.88
CA VAL A 98 9.12 7.01 -3.76
C VAL A 98 10.49 6.45 -4.14
N MET A 99 10.58 5.79 -5.30
CA MET A 99 11.85 5.21 -5.75
C MET A 99 12.89 6.28 -6.14
N ARG A 100 12.46 7.39 -6.77
CA ARG A 100 13.34 8.52 -7.13
C ARG A 100 13.94 9.19 -5.90
N ASP A 101 13.16 9.26 -4.81
CA ASP A 101 13.60 9.85 -3.55
C ASP A 101 14.50 8.90 -2.73
N GLY A 102 14.95 7.79 -3.34
CA GLY A 102 15.92 6.85 -2.77
C GLY A 102 15.32 5.80 -1.82
N HIS A 103 14.00 5.77 -1.67
CA HIS A 103 13.32 4.76 -0.85
C HIS A 103 13.12 3.45 -1.61
N LYS A 104 13.26 2.34 -0.90
CA LYS A 104 12.87 1.03 -1.42
C LYS A 104 11.38 0.80 -1.17
N LEU A 105 10.71 0.18 -2.12
CA LEU A 105 9.26 -0.07 -2.02
C LEU A 105 8.89 -1.11 -0.95
N ASP A 106 9.84 -1.97 -0.56
CA ASP A 106 9.71 -2.99 0.47
C ASP A 106 10.20 -2.55 1.86
N ASP A 107 10.70 -1.32 1.98
CA ASP A 107 11.03 -0.75 3.28
C ASP A 107 9.77 -0.62 4.15
N LYS A 108 9.88 -0.98 5.41
CA LYS A 108 8.78 -0.78 6.36
C LYS A 108 8.52 0.72 6.52
N PRO A 109 7.28 1.18 6.33
CA PRO A 109 6.96 2.59 6.48
C PRO A 109 7.21 3.02 7.93
N ARG A 110 7.84 4.17 8.10
CA ARG A 110 8.04 4.78 9.43
C ARG A 110 6.76 5.37 9.99
N ILE A 111 5.84 5.74 9.11
CA ILE A 111 4.52 6.28 9.45
C ILE A 111 3.47 5.43 8.73
N GLU A 112 2.49 4.96 9.50
CA GLU A 112 1.33 4.24 8.99
C GLU A 112 0.10 5.11 9.15
N VAL A 113 -0.66 5.32 8.08
CA VAL A 113 -1.92 6.06 8.10
C VAL A 113 -3.06 5.07 7.89
N SER A 114 -3.99 5.02 8.83
CA SER A 114 -5.15 4.13 8.75
C SER A 114 -6.39 4.76 9.40
N THR A 115 -7.54 4.17 9.17
CA THR A 115 -8.73 4.51 9.96
C THR A 115 -8.64 3.86 11.34
N ILE A 116 -9.33 4.42 12.33
CA ILE A 116 -9.39 3.83 13.68
C ILE A 116 -9.95 2.40 13.62
N HIS A 117 -10.95 2.15 12.77
CA HIS A 117 -11.52 0.81 12.59
C HIS A 117 -10.50 -0.21 12.05
N ALA A 118 -9.66 0.21 11.11
CA ALA A 118 -8.61 -0.67 10.55
C ALA A 118 -7.46 -0.92 11.53
N SER A 119 -7.26 -0.04 12.53
CA SER A 119 -6.22 -0.19 13.55
C SER A 119 -6.62 -1.12 14.71
N LYS A 120 -7.85 -1.65 14.70
CA LYS A 120 -8.36 -2.55 15.77
C LYS A 120 -7.46 -3.78 15.92
N GLY A 121 -7.01 -4.04 17.16
CA GLY A 121 -6.09 -5.14 17.49
C GLY A 121 -4.61 -4.83 17.27
N GLY A 122 -4.27 -3.71 16.61
CA GLY A 122 -2.90 -3.22 16.48
C GLY A 122 -2.55 -2.21 17.56
N GLU A 123 -1.28 -2.14 17.93
CA GLU A 123 -0.73 -1.12 18.86
C GLU A 123 0.55 -0.52 18.26
N ARG A 124 0.82 0.74 18.58
CA ARG A 124 2.01 1.48 18.15
C ARG A 124 2.61 2.27 19.31
N ASP A 125 3.91 2.48 19.30
CA ASP A 125 4.57 3.28 20.35
C ASP A 125 4.00 4.71 20.39
N ASN A 126 3.85 5.32 19.22
CA ASN A 126 3.32 6.67 19.09
C ASN A 126 2.09 6.66 18.16
N VAL A 127 1.04 7.32 18.58
CA VAL A 127 -0.20 7.47 17.79
C VAL A 127 -0.54 8.95 17.69
N MET A 128 -0.84 9.40 16.47
CA MET A 128 -1.51 10.65 16.18
C MET A 128 -2.97 10.37 15.90
N LEU A 129 -3.87 10.97 16.64
CA LEU A 129 -5.30 10.81 16.48
C LEU A 129 -5.90 12.15 16.03
N LEU A 130 -6.43 12.17 14.82
CA LEU A 130 -7.11 13.35 14.26
C LEU A 130 -8.55 13.40 14.76
N THR A 131 -9.03 14.61 15.09
CA THR A 131 -10.39 14.84 15.58
C THR A 131 -11.41 15.05 14.46
N ASP A 132 -10.97 15.03 13.19
CA ASP A 132 -11.84 15.18 12.03
C ASP A 132 -12.73 13.96 11.82
N LEU A 133 -14.03 14.20 11.62
CA LEU A 133 -15.01 13.20 11.20
C LEU A 133 -15.43 13.43 9.74
N SER A 134 -15.92 12.37 9.11
CA SER A 134 -16.73 12.53 7.90
C SER A 134 -18.13 13.01 8.25
N TYR A 135 -18.85 13.59 7.28
CA TYR A 135 -20.17 14.20 7.50
C TYR A 135 -21.18 13.28 8.18
N GLY A 136 -21.26 12.00 7.80
CA GLY A 136 -22.22 11.06 8.38
C GLY A 136 -22.06 10.85 9.90
N PRO A 137 -20.90 10.39 10.38
CA PRO A 137 -20.55 10.29 11.79
C PRO A 137 -20.72 11.61 12.55
N TYR A 138 -20.25 12.71 11.99
CA TYR A 138 -20.41 14.03 12.60
C TYR A 138 -21.88 14.38 12.83
N LYS A 139 -22.73 14.24 11.79
CA LYS A 139 -24.17 14.49 11.88
C LYS A 139 -24.80 13.60 12.94
N SER A 140 -24.54 12.29 12.90
CA SER A 140 -25.08 11.34 13.89
C SER A 140 -24.71 11.72 15.33
N SER A 141 -23.44 12.12 15.55
CA SER A 141 -22.97 12.53 16.89
C SER A 141 -23.60 13.83 17.41
N ARG A 142 -24.11 14.68 16.52
CA ARG A 142 -24.82 15.92 16.86
C ARG A 142 -26.30 15.70 17.06
N ASP A 143 -26.90 14.83 16.26
CA ASP A 143 -28.35 14.62 16.23
C ASP A 143 -28.84 13.66 17.33
N THR A 144 -28.00 12.73 17.79
CA THR A 144 -28.41 11.69 18.74
C THR A 144 -27.34 11.41 19.81
N GLN A 145 -27.81 11.10 21.04
CA GLN A 145 -26.89 10.66 22.11
C GLN A 145 -26.20 9.35 21.74
N GLN A 146 -26.90 8.42 21.10
CA GLN A 146 -26.32 7.16 20.64
C GLN A 146 -25.17 7.38 19.65
N GLY A 147 -25.36 8.28 18.66
CA GLY A 147 -24.31 8.62 17.71
C GLY A 147 -23.09 9.25 18.36
N ARG A 148 -23.32 10.11 19.38
CA ARG A 148 -22.22 10.67 20.19
C ARG A 148 -21.46 9.59 20.96
N ASP A 149 -22.16 8.68 21.60
CA ASP A 149 -21.56 7.57 22.36
C ASP A 149 -20.78 6.62 21.46
N ASP A 150 -21.26 6.38 20.24
CA ASP A 150 -20.58 5.53 19.27
C ASP A 150 -19.27 6.17 18.81
N GLU A 151 -19.24 7.47 18.52
CA GLU A 151 -17.99 8.18 18.19
C GLU A 151 -17.03 8.23 19.38
N LEU A 152 -17.50 8.44 20.60
CA LEU A 152 -16.66 8.36 21.80
C LEU A 152 -15.97 6.98 21.93
N ARG A 153 -16.70 5.89 21.66
CA ARG A 153 -16.10 4.54 21.65
C ARG A 153 -15.06 4.38 20.56
N VAL A 154 -15.31 4.91 19.37
CA VAL A 154 -14.33 4.89 18.26
C VAL A 154 -13.06 5.64 18.65
N PHE A 155 -13.18 6.85 19.18
CA PHE A 155 -12.03 7.63 19.64
C PHE A 155 -11.29 6.95 20.81
N TYR A 156 -12.01 6.33 21.75
CA TYR A 156 -11.40 5.54 22.82
C TYR A 156 -10.56 4.40 22.26
N VAL A 157 -11.07 3.66 21.27
CA VAL A 157 -10.32 2.60 20.58
C VAL A 157 -9.06 3.17 19.94
N GLY A 158 -9.15 4.31 19.25
CA GLY A 158 -7.99 4.98 18.65
C GLY A 158 -6.94 5.39 19.68
N ALA A 159 -7.35 6.00 20.78
CA ALA A 159 -6.49 6.45 21.86
C ALA A 159 -5.75 5.28 22.53
N THR A 160 -6.44 4.16 22.75
CA THR A 160 -5.85 2.95 23.36
C THR A 160 -4.88 2.19 22.46
N ARG A 161 -4.68 2.63 21.21
CA ARG A 161 -3.63 2.07 20.32
C ARG A 161 -2.23 2.57 20.67
N ALA A 162 -2.10 3.64 21.45
CA ALA A 162 -0.82 4.22 21.83
C ALA A 162 -0.22 3.48 23.03
N LYS A 163 1.01 2.96 22.87
CA LYS A 163 1.79 2.36 23.97
C LYS A 163 2.56 3.39 24.80
N LYS A 164 3.13 4.41 24.14
CA LYS A 164 4.02 5.38 24.79
C LYS A 164 3.50 6.80 24.69
N LYS A 165 3.07 7.24 23.50
CA LYS A 165 2.66 8.62 23.27
C LYS A 165 1.42 8.70 22.41
N LEU A 166 0.42 9.41 22.91
CA LEU A 166 -0.76 9.81 22.17
C LEU A 166 -0.70 11.30 21.90
N LEU A 167 -0.86 11.69 20.64
CA LEU A 167 -1.02 13.07 20.19
C LEU A 167 -2.43 13.23 19.64
N ILE A 168 -3.20 14.12 20.21
CA ILE A 168 -4.48 14.54 19.67
C ILE A 168 -4.22 15.73 18.77
N VAL A 169 -4.68 15.66 17.54
CA VAL A 169 -4.44 16.70 16.52
C VAL A 169 -5.77 17.28 16.08
N HIS A 170 -5.95 18.56 16.40
CA HIS A 170 -7.04 19.37 15.91
C HIS A 170 -6.61 20.03 14.61
N THR A 171 -7.44 19.96 13.60
CA THR A 171 -7.19 20.63 12.32
C THR A 171 -7.85 22.01 12.34
N THR A 172 -7.08 23.06 12.05
CA THR A 172 -7.58 24.45 12.01
C THR A 172 -8.64 24.67 10.93
N GLU A 173 -8.73 23.79 9.95
CA GLU A 173 -9.69 23.82 8.83
C GLU A 173 -10.69 22.66 8.89
N ALA A 174 -10.83 21.98 10.04
CA ALA A 174 -11.78 20.89 10.19
C ALA A 174 -13.20 21.36 9.97
N GLN A 175 -13.86 20.83 8.94
CA GLN A 175 -15.26 21.12 8.67
C GLN A 175 -16.20 20.39 9.66
N PHE A 176 -15.76 19.25 10.16
CA PHE A 176 -16.55 18.34 11.02
C PHE A 176 -15.71 17.84 12.19
N GLU A 177 -15.36 18.73 13.11
CA GLU A 177 -14.56 18.39 14.27
C GLU A 177 -15.41 17.76 15.38
N PHE A 178 -14.86 16.73 16.00
CA PHE A 178 -15.44 16.07 17.18
C PHE A 178 -14.52 16.26 18.37
N GLU A 179 -15.05 16.79 19.46
CA GLU A 179 -14.33 16.98 20.72
C GLU A 179 -14.73 15.86 21.71
N PRO A 180 -13.89 14.85 21.89
CA PRO A 180 -14.09 13.84 22.92
C PRO A 180 -13.93 14.44 24.33
N ILE A 181 -14.91 14.28 25.21
CA ILE A 181 -14.95 14.89 26.54
C ILE A 181 -13.73 14.51 27.41
N PHE A 182 -13.14 13.33 27.21
CA PHE A 182 -12.00 12.86 27.99
C PHE A 182 -10.66 13.52 27.63
N PHE A 183 -10.65 14.44 26.66
CA PHE A 183 -9.47 15.21 26.27
C PHE A 183 -9.48 16.66 26.76
N HIS A 184 -10.45 17.06 27.58
CA HIS A 184 -10.35 18.35 28.23
C HIS A 184 -9.12 18.41 29.12
N GLU A 185 -8.17 19.28 28.77
CA GLU A 185 -7.06 19.62 29.65
C GLU A 185 -7.65 20.06 31.00
N ARG A 186 -7.17 19.46 32.09
CA ARG A 186 -7.29 20.13 33.37
C ARG A 186 -6.50 21.41 33.23
N GLN A 187 -7.16 22.53 33.03
CA GLN A 187 -6.51 23.80 33.25
C GLN A 187 -6.02 23.77 34.69
N ALA A 188 -4.70 23.68 34.85
CA ALA A 188 -4.07 23.83 36.16
C ALA A 188 -4.35 25.26 36.60
N SER A 189 -5.21 25.40 37.59
CA SER A 189 -5.41 26.62 38.37
C SER A 189 -4.18 26.87 39.27
#